data_d9ba289605e66e9c23d73984fb13714d
#
_entry.id   d9ba289605e66e9c23d73984fb13714d
#
_cell.length_a   1.000
_cell.length_b   1.000
_cell.length_c   1.000
_cell.angle_alpha   90.00
_cell.angle_beta   90.00
_cell.angle_gamma   90.00
#
_symmetry.space_group_name_H-M   'P 1'
#
loop_
_entity.id
_entity.type
_entity.pdbx_description
1 polymer ?
#
loop_
_entity_poly.entity_id
_entity_poly.type
_entity_poly.pdbx_seq_one_letter_code
_entity_poly.pdbx_strand_id
1 'polypeptide(L)'
;MIAGGYDGFPDQETYLRWTEYAAFCPLMRFHGTEPREPWEYDAFTVKVYRYYAWLRENLRPYIVSVAAEAHKLGIPMMRPLAMIYPEDQEATKVWDEYLFGENLLVAPVSDETEEREIYFPKGRW
;
A
#
# COMPACT_ATOMS: atom_id res chain seq x y z
N MET A 1 -1.67 -3.95 -7.14
CA MET A 1 -1.37 -5.28 -7.72
C MET A 1 0.12 -5.51 -7.60
N ILE A 2 0.55 -6.63 -7.06
CA ILE A 2 1.97 -6.95 -6.88
C ILE A 2 2.60 -7.20 -8.25
N ALA A 3 3.64 -6.43 -8.58
CA ALA A 3 4.36 -6.43 -9.84
C ALA A 3 3.48 -6.31 -11.10
N GLY A 4 2.29 -5.73 -10.97
CA GLY A 4 1.41 -5.47 -12.12
C GLY A 4 2.01 -4.39 -13.03
N GLY A 5 2.24 -4.72 -14.29
CA GLY A 5 2.85 -3.81 -15.26
C GLY A 5 4.39 -3.77 -15.23
N TYR A 6 5.02 -4.55 -14.34
CA TYR A 6 6.48 -4.72 -14.38
C TYR A 6 6.89 -5.56 -15.58
N ASP A 7 7.89 -5.09 -16.33
CA ASP A 7 8.42 -5.81 -17.48
C ASP A 7 9.42 -6.89 -17.02
N GLY A 8 9.18 -8.14 -17.41
CA GLY A 8 9.97 -9.28 -16.98
C GLY A 8 9.68 -9.73 -15.55
N PHE A 9 10.64 -10.44 -14.94
CA PHE A 9 10.56 -10.97 -13.58
C PHE A 9 11.17 -9.96 -12.60
N PRO A 10 10.43 -9.44 -11.61
CA PRO A 10 10.96 -8.47 -10.66
C PRO A 10 11.98 -9.14 -9.73
N ASP A 11 12.99 -8.37 -9.30
CA ASP A 11 13.88 -8.81 -8.24
C ASP A 11 13.11 -8.99 -6.91
N GLN A 12 13.73 -9.72 -5.97
CA GLN A 12 13.11 -10.09 -4.71
C GLN A 12 12.73 -8.88 -3.86
N GLU A 13 13.61 -7.87 -3.79
CA GLU A 13 13.36 -6.67 -2.97
C GLU A 13 12.17 -5.89 -3.51
N THR A 14 12.14 -5.63 -4.80
CA THR A 14 11.00 -4.98 -5.48
C THR A 14 9.70 -5.75 -5.23
N TYR A 15 9.74 -7.08 -5.34
CA TYR A 15 8.57 -7.91 -5.08
C TYR A 15 8.08 -7.79 -3.63
N LEU A 16 8.99 -7.79 -2.66
CA LEU A 16 8.66 -7.69 -1.23
C LEU A 16 8.07 -6.33 -0.88
N ARG A 17 8.69 -5.23 -1.34
CA ARG A 17 8.19 -3.87 -1.13
C ARG A 17 6.82 -3.66 -1.78
N TRP A 18 6.63 -4.22 -2.96
CA TRP A 18 5.33 -4.17 -3.64
C TRP A 18 4.26 -5.01 -2.93
N THR A 19 4.64 -6.12 -2.33
CA THR A 19 3.75 -6.94 -1.49
C THR A 19 3.28 -6.16 -0.26
N GLU A 20 4.19 -5.49 0.42
CA GLU A 20 3.90 -4.60 1.54
C GLU A 20 2.91 -3.50 1.16
N TYR A 21 3.23 -2.74 0.12
CA TYR A 21 2.35 -1.69 -0.41
C TYR A 21 0.97 -2.24 -0.78
N ALA A 22 0.90 -3.38 -1.47
CA ALA A 22 -0.35 -3.96 -1.93
C ALA A 22 -1.28 -4.39 -0.78
N ALA A 23 -0.73 -4.71 0.39
CA ALA A 23 -1.54 -5.05 1.57
C ALA A 23 -2.44 -3.89 2.02
N PHE A 24 -2.05 -2.65 1.74
CA PHE A 24 -2.78 -1.42 2.07
C PHE A 24 -3.42 -0.74 0.84
N CYS A 25 -3.62 -1.50 -0.23
CA CYS A 25 -4.37 -1.06 -1.41
C CYS A 25 -5.79 -1.64 -1.41
N PRO A 26 -6.74 -1.07 -2.15
CA PRO A 26 -8.09 -1.64 -2.31
C PRO A 26 -8.06 -3.09 -2.80
N LEU A 27 -7.16 -3.43 -3.70
CA LEU A 27 -6.97 -4.78 -4.24
C LEU A 27 -5.52 -5.24 -4.03
N MET A 28 -5.38 -6.45 -3.51
CA MET A 28 -4.10 -7.15 -3.41
C MET A 28 -4.16 -8.45 -4.22
N ARG A 29 -3.32 -8.55 -5.24
CA ARG A 29 -3.12 -9.77 -6.04
C ARG A 29 -1.80 -9.67 -6.79
N PHE A 30 -1.19 -10.80 -7.12
CA PHE A 30 -0.13 -10.76 -8.14
C PHE A 30 -0.77 -10.65 -9.53
N HIS A 31 -0.03 -10.03 -10.43
CA HIS A 31 -0.47 -9.85 -11.81
C HIS A 31 0.74 -9.65 -12.72
N GLY A 32 0.75 -10.34 -13.83
CA GLY A 32 1.81 -10.25 -14.84
C GLY A 32 1.70 -11.37 -15.85
N THR A 33 2.52 -11.32 -16.88
CA THR A 33 2.68 -12.36 -17.90
C THR A 33 3.68 -13.44 -17.48
N GLU A 34 4.61 -13.08 -16.59
CA GLU A 34 5.57 -13.98 -15.98
C GLU A 34 5.05 -14.48 -14.62
N PRO A 35 5.58 -15.58 -14.07
CA PRO A 35 5.25 -16.05 -12.72
C PRO A 35 5.42 -14.95 -11.67
N ARG A 36 4.46 -14.85 -10.75
CA ARG A 36 4.43 -13.81 -9.69
C ARG A 36 4.15 -14.39 -8.32
N GLU A 37 4.20 -15.69 -8.20
CA GLU A 37 3.95 -16.38 -6.96
C GLU A 37 5.16 -16.27 -6.03
N PRO A 38 4.96 -16.15 -4.69
CA PRO A 38 6.08 -15.96 -3.76
C PRO A 38 7.05 -17.16 -3.71
N TRP A 39 6.61 -18.36 -4.09
CA TRP A 39 7.47 -19.56 -4.14
C TRP A 39 8.41 -19.59 -5.35
N GLU A 40 8.29 -18.71 -6.32
CA GLU A 40 9.24 -18.52 -7.41
C GLU A 40 10.57 -17.91 -6.92
N TYR A 41 10.60 -17.38 -5.70
CA TYR A 41 11.78 -16.82 -5.05
C TYR A 41 12.35 -17.80 -4.03
N ASP A 42 12.11 -17.57 -2.76
CA ASP A 42 12.63 -18.37 -1.67
C ASP A 42 11.66 -18.47 -0.48
N ALA A 43 12.07 -19.24 0.54
CA ALA A 43 11.28 -19.44 1.75
C ALA A 43 11.06 -18.14 2.54
N PHE A 44 12.00 -17.18 2.47
CA PHE A 44 11.88 -15.90 3.13
C PHE A 44 10.77 -15.07 2.47
N THR A 45 10.74 -15.00 1.15
CA THR A 45 9.69 -14.33 0.38
C THR A 45 8.31 -14.90 0.66
N VAL A 46 8.19 -16.24 0.69
CA VAL A 46 6.95 -16.92 1.08
C VAL A 46 6.50 -16.52 2.50
N LYS A 47 7.43 -16.44 3.45
CA LYS A 47 7.14 -16.02 4.83
C LYS A 47 6.62 -14.59 4.90
N VAL A 48 7.29 -13.66 4.22
CA VAL A 48 6.91 -12.23 4.19
C VAL A 48 5.55 -12.05 3.51
N TYR A 49 5.36 -12.68 2.33
CA TYR A 49 4.08 -12.65 1.64
C TYR A 49 2.94 -13.17 2.52
N ARG A 50 3.13 -14.30 3.19
CA ARG A 50 2.15 -14.89 4.11
C ARG A 50 1.79 -13.94 5.25
N TYR A 51 2.79 -13.24 5.80
CA TYR A 51 2.56 -12.22 6.84
C TYR A 51 1.63 -11.11 6.35
N TYR A 52 1.93 -10.50 5.19
CA TYR A 52 1.10 -9.42 4.65
C TYR A 52 -0.27 -9.88 4.15
N ALA A 53 -0.37 -11.08 3.60
CA ALA A 53 -1.65 -11.68 3.24
C ALA A 53 -2.55 -11.90 4.46
N TRP A 54 -1.97 -12.39 5.55
CA TRP A 54 -2.67 -12.59 6.81
C TRP A 54 -3.04 -11.26 7.50
N LEU A 55 -2.13 -10.29 7.50
CA LEU A 55 -2.40 -8.93 7.97
C LEU A 55 -3.59 -8.34 7.23
N ARG A 56 -3.60 -8.43 5.91
CA ARG A 56 -4.69 -7.94 5.08
C ARG A 56 -6.02 -8.65 5.38
N GLU A 57 -5.98 -9.96 5.61
CA GLU A 57 -7.18 -10.70 5.99
C GLU A 57 -7.77 -10.20 7.32
N ASN A 58 -6.92 -9.85 8.28
CA ASN A 58 -7.36 -9.23 9.53
C ASN A 58 -7.89 -7.79 9.33
N LEU A 59 -7.38 -7.08 8.34
CA LEU A 59 -7.87 -5.74 7.95
C LEU A 59 -9.16 -5.80 7.13
N ARG A 60 -9.64 -6.97 6.71
CA ARG A 60 -10.83 -7.10 5.85
C ARG A 60 -12.05 -6.34 6.38
N PRO A 61 -12.43 -6.39 7.65
CA PRO A 61 -13.57 -5.59 8.14
C PRO A 61 -13.39 -4.10 7.94
N TYR A 62 -12.18 -3.59 8.18
CA TYR A 62 -11.82 -2.20 7.92
C TYR A 62 -11.89 -1.86 6.43
N ILE A 63 -11.31 -2.70 5.57
CA ILE A 63 -11.32 -2.51 4.11
C ILE A 63 -12.75 -2.45 3.58
N VAL A 64 -13.63 -3.34 4.06
CA VAL A 64 -15.05 -3.35 3.68
C VAL A 64 -15.76 -2.08 4.14
N SER A 65 -15.48 -1.59 5.35
CA SER A 65 -16.06 -0.34 5.85
C SER A 65 -15.61 0.88 5.03
N VAL A 66 -14.33 0.95 4.69
CA VAL A 66 -13.79 2.01 3.83
C VAL A 66 -14.35 1.94 2.40
N ALA A 67 -14.56 0.74 1.86
CA ALA A 67 -15.20 0.56 0.56
C ALA A 67 -16.67 1.01 0.56
N ALA A 68 -17.41 0.69 1.62
CA ALA A 68 -18.79 1.16 1.79
C ALA A 68 -18.89 2.68 1.92
N GLU A 69 -17.96 3.28 2.65
CA GLU A 69 -17.84 4.74 2.75
C GLU A 69 -17.52 5.37 1.39
N ALA A 70 -16.53 4.82 0.68
CA ALA A 70 -16.15 5.28 -0.66
C ALA A 70 -17.35 5.23 -1.63
N HIS A 71 -18.12 4.15 -1.60
CA HIS A 71 -19.34 4.03 -2.40
C HIS A 71 -20.38 5.09 -2.05
N LYS A 72 -20.59 5.34 -0.76
CA LYS A 72 -21.63 6.27 -0.27
C LYS A 72 -21.26 7.74 -0.53
N LEU A 73 -19.99 8.09 -0.34
CA LEU A 73 -19.54 9.50 -0.34
C LEU A 73 -18.84 9.91 -1.64
N GLY A 74 -18.47 8.96 -2.51
CA GLY A 74 -17.66 9.24 -3.70
C GLY A 74 -16.20 9.58 -3.40
N ILE A 75 -15.71 9.30 -2.17
CA ILE A 75 -14.33 9.53 -1.75
C ILE A 75 -13.51 8.26 -2.00
N PRO A 76 -12.31 8.33 -2.59
CA PRO A 76 -11.51 7.14 -2.83
C PRO A 76 -11.07 6.46 -1.53
N MET A 77 -10.80 5.15 -1.60
CA MET A 77 -10.28 4.40 -0.46
C MET A 77 -8.83 4.82 -0.13
N MET A 78 -8.02 5.07 -1.16
CA MET A 78 -6.67 5.64 -1.03
C MET A 78 -6.78 7.15 -1.26
N ARG A 79 -6.40 7.93 -0.27
CA ARG A 79 -6.62 9.39 -0.23
C ARG A 79 -5.26 10.10 -0.15
N PRO A 80 -4.79 10.73 -1.22
CA PRO A 80 -3.58 11.57 -1.14
C PRO A 80 -3.70 12.62 -0.02
N LEU A 81 -2.60 12.94 0.65
CA LEU A 81 -2.63 13.93 1.74
C LEU A 81 -3.15 15.28 1.26
N ALA A 82 -2.78 15.70 0.05
CA ALA A 82 -3.26 16.92 -0.57
C ALA A 82 -4.80 16.99 -0.71
N MET A 83 -5.46 15.83 -0.84
CA MET A 83 -6.93 15.77 -0.93
C MET A 83 -7.62 16.01 0.42
N ILE A 84 -7.01 15.50 1.49
CA ILE A 84 -7.61 15.53 2.84
C ILE A 84 -7.18 16.79 3.61
N TYR A 85 -5.97 17.28 3.34
CA TYR A 85 -5.38 18.45 4.00
C TYR A 85 -5.00 19.53 2.99
N PRO A 86 -5.97 20.08 2.20
CA PRO A 86 -5.67 21.02 1.12
C PRO A 86 -5.08 22.36 1.62
N GLU A 87 -5.33 22.72 2.88
CA GLU A 87 -4.80 23.94 3.50
C GLU A 87 -3.39 23.76 4.10
N ASP A 88 -2.92 22.52 4.16
CA ASP A 88 -1.58 22.19 4.66
C ASP A 88 -0.59 22.15 3.49
N GLN A 89 0.21 23.21 3.37
CA GLN A 89 1.15 23.36 2.26
C GLN A 89 2.25 22.28 2.23
N GLU A 90 2.60 21.71 3.36
CA GLU A 90 3.56 20.59 3.39
C GLU A 90 2.87 19.28 2.96
N ALA A 91 1.67 19.00 3.45
CA ALA A 91 0.87 17.85 3.03
C ALA A 91 0.65 17.82 1.51
N THR A 92 0.48 19.00 0.87
CA THR A 92 0.26 19.08 -0.58
C THR A 92 1.50 18.74 -1.42
N LYS A 93 2.69 18.75 -0.83
CA LYS A 93 3.95 18.38 -1.49
C LYS A 93 4.25 16.89 -1.39
N VAL A 94 3.64 16.20 -0.43
CA VAL A 94 3.86 14.78 -0.18
C VAL A 94 3.10 13.96 -1.22
N TRP A 95 3.83 13.24 -2.07
CA TRP A 95 3.27 12.49 -3.20
C TRP A 95 3.32 10.96 -3.00
N ASP A 96 4.07 10.50 -2.03
CA ASP A 96 4.39 9.10 -1.76
C ASP A 96 3.79 8.57 -0.44
N GLU A 97 2.85 9.34 0.15
CA GLU A 97 2.06 8.96 1.31
C GLU A 97 0.57 9.14 1.03
N TYR A 98 -0.24 8.34 1.68
CA TYR A 98 -1.69 8.45 1.55
C TYR A 98 -2.40 7.95 2.81
N LEU A 99 -3.63 8.38 3.00
CA LEU A 99 -4.53 7.75 3.94
C LEU A 99 -5.26 6.59 3.25
N PHE A 100 -5.24 5.42 3.87
CA PHE A 100 -6.13 4.33 3.50
C PHE A 100 -7.35 4.35 4.41
N GLY A 101 -8.47 4.87 3.89
CA GLY A 101 -9.60 5.30 4.72
C GLY A 101 -9.24 6.54 5.54
N GLU A 102 -9.78 6.62 6.77
CA GLU A 102 -9.56 7.77 7.66
C GLU A 102 -8.50 7.51 8.73
N ASN A 103 -8.16 6.23 9.00
CA ASN A 103 -7.43 5.88 10.20
C ASN A 103 -6.03 5.28 9.95
N LEU A 104 -5.63 5.04 8.72
CA LEU A 104 -4.33 4.48 8.39
C LEU A 104 -3.56 5.43 7.48
N LEU A 105 -2.47 6.00 7.98
CA LEU A 105 -1.45 6.64 7.17
C LEU A 105 -0.52 5.55 6.62
N VAL A 106 -0.33 5.53 5.32
CA VAL A 106 0.51 4.56 4.62
C VAL A 106 1.64 5.32 3.92
N ALA A 107 2.86 4.96 4.26
CA ALA A 107 4.09 5.57 3.77
C ALA A 107 5.04 4.46 3.29
N PRO A 108 4.82 3.88 2.09
CA PRO A 108 5.62 2.78 1.60
C PRO A 108 7.06 3.23 1.32
N VAL A 109 8.03 2.36 1.58
CA VAL A 109 9.40 2.56 1.12
C VAL A 109 9.46 2.18 -0.36
N SER A 110 9.69 3.17 -1.22
CA SER A 110 9.62 3.03 -2.69
C SER A 110 10.97 3.07 -3.39
N ASP A 111 12.05 3.28 -2.66
CA ASP A 111 13.42 3.36 -3.16
C ASP A 111 14.33 2.31 -2.50
N GLU A 112 15.61 2.32 -2.82
CA GLU A 112 16.61 1.38 -2.29
C GLU A 112 17.05 1.70 -0.85
N THR A 113 16.46 2.71 -0.20
CA THR A 113 16.81 3.10 1.18
C THR A 113 16.14 2.19 2.20
N GLU A 114 16.74 2.05 3.37
CA GLU A 114 16.19 1.32 4.51
C GLU A 114 15.36 2.21 5.43
N GLU A 115 15.46 3.53 5.25
CA GLU A 115 14.80 4.53 6.08
C GLU A 115 14.12 5.59 5.20
N ARG A 116 12.99 6.09 5.66
CA ARG A 116 12.32 7.23 5.05
C ARG A 116 11.78 8.19 6.09
N GLU A 117 11.72 9.48 5.74
CA GLU A 117 10.96 10.46 6.49
C GLU A 117 9.46 10.29 6.22
N ILE A 118 8.65 10.43 7.27
CA ILE A 118 7.18 10.35 7.18
C ILE A 118 6.62 11.69 7.63
N TYR A 119 5.79 12.29 6.80
CA TYR A 119 5.06 13.51 7.13
C TYR A 119 3.76 13.17 7.87
N PHE A 120 3.61 13.68 9.08
CA PHE A 120 2.38 13.59 9.84
C PHE A 120 1.64 14.94 9.79
N PRO A 121 0.52 15.05 9.07
CA PRO A 121 -0.33 16.23 9.12
C PRO A 121 -0.77 16.55 10.55
N LYS A 122 -1.11 17.81 10.82
CA LYS A 122 -1.52 18.24 12.14
C LYS A 122 -2.74 17.42 12.62
N GLY A 123 -2.59 16.76 13.77
CA GLY A 123 -3.64 15.90 14.31
C GLY A 123 -3.16 15.07 15.50
N ARG A 124 -3.93 14.04 15.82
CA ARG A 124 -3.60 13.03 16.82
C ARG A 124 -3.38 11.70 16.11
N TRP A 125 -2.17 11.20 16.19
CA TRP A 125 -1.72 9.95 15.56
C TRP A 125 -1.42 8.87 16.61
#